data_6020aa09910073f9e99494ff5b3a2363
#
_entry.id   6020aa09910073f9e99494ff5b3a2363
#
_cell.length_a   1.000
_cell.length_b   1.000
_cell.length_c   1.000
_cell.angle_alpha   90.00
_cell.angle_beta   90.00
_cell.angle_gamma   90.00
#
_symmetry.space_group_name_H-M   'P 1'
#
loop_
_entity.id
_entity.type
_entity.pdbx_description
1 polymer ?
#
loop_
_entity_poly.entity_id
_entity_poly.type
_entity_poly.pdbx_seq_one_letter_code
_entity_poly.pdbx_strand_id
1 'polypeptide(L)'
;YVGRPSPIFYARRLSERQGGAHIHLKREDLNHTGAHKINHCLGEALLAKHMGKTKVLAETGAGQHGVALASACALVGIECEIHMGEIDIAKEHPNVTKMKILGCKLVPVTRGTRTLKDAVDSAFEEYLKDPVHFFYAIGSVVGPHPFPKMVRDFQSIVGREAGAQF
;
A
#
# COMPACT_ATOMS: atom_id res chain seq x y z
N TYR A 1 9.22 -11.72 5.73
CA TYR A 1 8.30 -11.70 4.57
C TYR A 1 8.56 -10.51 3.63
N VAL A 2 8.82 -9.34 4.18
CA VAL A 2 9.00 -8.10 3.41
C VAL A 2 10.39 -8.01 2.75
N GLY A 3 11.41 -8.61 3.33
CA GLY A 3 12.81 -8.49 2.90
C GLY A 3 13.55 -7.36 3.62
N ARG A 4 13.19 -7.11 4.90
CA ARG A 4 13.82 -6.06 5.72
C ARG A 4 14.99 -6.60 6.57
N PRO A 5 15.95 -5.75 6.95
CA PRO A 5 16.05 -4.32 6.58
C PRO A 5 16.38 -4.13 5.10
N SER A 6 15.72 -3.15 4.44
CA SER A 6 16.10 -2.79 3.07
C SER A 6 17.48 -2.10 3.09
N PRO A 7 18.36 -2.36 2.10
CA PRO A 7 19.71 -1.81 2.12
C PRO A 7 19.75 -0.30 1.84
N ILE A 8 20.77 0.37 2.34
CA ILE A 8 21.17 1.70 1.89
C ILE A 8 22.29 1.54 0.85
N PHE A 9 22.10 2.16 -0.30
CA PHE A 9 23.05 2.14 -1.40
C PHE A 9 23.65 3.54 -1.61
N TYR A 10 24.99 3.65 -1.50
CA TYR A 10 25.68 4.90 -1.84
C TYR A 10 25.76 5.04 -3.37
N ALA A 11 25.07 6.05 -3.90
CA ALA A 11 25.04 6.36 -5.33
C ALA A 11 26.25 7.22 -5.74
N ARG A 12 27.48 6.64 -5.66
CA ARG A 12 28.75 7.33 -5.86
C ARG A 12 28.76 8.20 -7.14
N ARG A 13 28.52 7.57 -8.30
CA ARG A 13 28.56 8.27 -9.60
C ARG A 13 27.57 9.44 -9.68
N LEU A 14 26.40 9.29 -9.07
CA LEU A 14 25.40 10.35 -9.02
C LEU A 14 25.88 11.49 -8.11
N SER A 15 26.45 11.17 -6.94
CA SER A 15 27.01 12.15 -6.02
C SER A 15 28.14 12.95 -6.66
N GLU A 16 29.10 12.29 -7.31
CA GLU A 16 30.20 12.93 -8.05
C GLU A 16 29.70 13.83 -9.17
N ARG A 17 28.72 13.37 -9.96
CA ARG A 17 28.14 14.15 -11.05
C ARG A 17 27.41 15.41 -10.57
N GLN A 18 26.79 15.36 -9.41
CA GLN A 18 26.10 16.51 -8.82
C GLN A 18 27.05 17.48 -8.09
N GLY A 19 28.25 17.04 -7.74
CA GLY A 19 29.27 17.91 -7.12
C GLY A 19 28.86 18.48 -5.76
N GLY A 20 28.07 17.75 -4.98
CA GLY A 20 27.52 18.24 -3.71
C GLY A 20 27.47 17.16 -2.63
N ALA A 21 26.32 17.04 -1.98
CA ALA A 21 26.10 16.07 -0.92
C ALA A 21 26.22 14.61 -1.41
N HIS A 22 26.62 13.73 -0.53
CA HIS A 22 26.59 12.29 -0.79
C HIS A 22 25.14 11.81 -0.88
N ILE A 23 24.78 11.18 -2.01
CA ILE A 23 23.43 10.69 -2.26
C ILE A 23 23.35 9.21 -1.89
N HIS A 24 22.47 8.90 -0.97
CA HIS A 24 22.20 7.54 -0.53
C HIS A 24 20.76 7.17 -0.85
N LEU A 25 20.54 5.95 -1.33
CA LEU A 25 19.22 5.41 -1.69
C LEU A 25 18.82 4.35 -0.68
N LYS A 26 17.74 4.57 0.05
CA LYS A 26 17.08 3.54 0.86
C LYS A 26 16.23 2.70 -0.09
N ARG A 27 16.67 1.46 -0.37
CA ARG A 27 16.21 0.61 -1.47
C ARG A 27 14.91 -0.13 -1.12
N GLU A 28 13.82 0.61 -0.93
CA GLU A 28 12.48 0.04 -0.69
C GLU A 28 11.89 -0.67 -1.93
N ASP A 29 12.45 -0.44 -3.09
CA ASP A 29 12.17 -1.17 -4.34
C ASP A 29 12.60 -2.64 -4.30
N LEU A 30 13.47 -3.03 -3.38
CA LEU A 30 13.90 -4.41 -3.16
C LEU A 30 13.00 -5.19 -2.19
N ASN A 31 12.03 -4.53 -1.58
CA ASN A 31 11.04 -5.20 -0.75
C ASN A 31 10.12 -6.09 -1.59
N HIS A 32 9.50 -7.08 -0.94
CA HIS A 32 8.41 -7.83 -1.57
C HIS A 32 7.34 -6.88 -2.12
N THR A 33 6.84 -7.14 -3.31
CA THR A 33 5.97 -6.29 -4.15
C THR A 33 6.65 -5.08 -4.82
N GLY A 34 7.94 -4.86 -4.61
CA GLY A 34 8.73 -3.87 -5.34
C GLY A 34 8.57 -2.42 -4.89
N ALA A 35 8.01 -2.16 -3.70
CA ALA A 35 7.83 -0.80 -3.16
C ALA A 35 7.65 -0.78 -1.65
N HIS A 36 7.57 0.43 -1.08
CA HIS A 36 7.40 0.67 0.35
C HIS A 36 6.00 0.32 0.90
N LYS A 37 4.99 0.19 0.04
CA LYS A 37 3.59 -0.01 0.47
C LYS A 37 3.38 -1.28 1.29
N ILE A 38 4.14 -2.33 1.05
CA ILE A 38 4.04 -3.59 1.78
C ILE A 38 4.27 -3.42 3.30
N ASN A 39 5.04 -2.41 3.72
CA ASN A 39 5.33 -2.16 5.13
C ASN A 39 4.06 -1.93 5.94
N HIS A 40 3.22 -0.98 5.53
CA HIS A 40 1.98 -0.70 6.23
C HIS A 40 0.88 -1.72 5.89
N CYS A 41 0.80 -2.20 4.65
CA CYS A 41 -0.20 -3.18 4.27
C CYS A 41 -0.13 -4.47 5.09
N LEU A 42 1.08 -4.94 5.39
CA LEU A 42 1.25 -6.11 6.26
C LEU A 42 0.77 -5.82 7.68
N GLY A 43 1.10 -4.64 8.22
CA GLY A 43 0.63 -4.20 9.54
C GLY A 43 -0.89 -4.07 9.60
N GLU A 44 -1.49 -3.47 8.58
CA GLU A 44 -2.95 -3.28 8.47
C GLU A 44 -3.69 -4.62 8.34
N ALA A 45 -3.21 -5.54 7.51
CA ALA A 45 -3.81 -6.86 7.35
C ALA A 45 -3.74 -7.70 8.65
N LEU A 46 -2.61 -7.65 9.36
CA LEU A 46 -2.45 -8.30 10.66
C LEU A 46 -3.34 -7.65 11.73
N LEU A 47 -3.45 -6.32 11.74
CA LEU A 47 -4.34 -5.60 12.65
C LEU A 47 -5.80 -5.94 12.39
N ALA A 48 -6.23 -5.96 11.13
CA ALA A 48 -7.57 -6.35 10.73
C ALA A 48 -7.91 -7.78 11.23
N LYS A 49 -6.99 -8.72 11.02
CA LYS A 49 -7.15 -10.09 11.51
C LYS A 49 -7.22 -10.17 13.05
N HIS A 50 -6.35 -9.43 13.75
CA HIS A 50 -6.36 -9.36 15.21
C HIS A 50 -7.68 -8.77 15.76
N MET A 51 -8.27 -7.82 15.04
CA MET A 51 -9.58 -7.23 15.38
C MET A 51 -10.78 -8.11 15.01
N GLY A 52 -10.56 -9.30 14.46
CA GLY A 52 -11.64 -10.21 14.03
C GLY A 52 -12.40 -9.72 12.79
N LYS A 53 -11.80 -8.85 11.99
CA LYS A 53 -12.41 -8.38 10.73
C LYS A 53 -12.42 -9.51 9.70
N THR A 54 -13.45 -9.51 8.86
CA THR A 54 -13.64 -10.55 7.83
C THR A 54 -13.15 -10.09 6.46
N LYS A 55 -13.14 -8.78 6.21
CA LYS A 55 -12.77 -8.19 4.93
C LYS A 55 -11.91 -6.93 5.13
N VAL A 56 -10.88 -6.78 4.29
CA VAL A 56 -10.09 -5.56 4.17
C VAL A 56 -10.43 -4.85 2.87
N LEU A 57 -10.75 -3.57 2.98
CA LEU A 57 -11.11 -2.69 1.86
C LEU A 57 -10.02 -1.66 1.65
N ALA A 58 -9.71 -1.33 0.43
CA ALA A 58 -8.86 -0.19 0.10
C ALA A 58 -9.15 0.37 -1.30
N GLU A 59 -8.53 1.49 -1.56
CA GLU A 59 -8.43 2.11 -2.87
C GLU A 59 -7.03 1.98 -3.45
N THR A 60 -6.91 2.14 -4.77
CA THR A 60 -5.61 2.27 -5.43
C THR A 60 -5.73 3.08 -6.73
N GLY A 61 -4.70 3.84 -7.07
CA GLY A 61 -4.55 4.51 -8.36
C GLY A 61 -3.56 3.76 -9.24
N ALA A 62 -2.26 3.94 -9.03
CA ALA A 62 -1.20 3.23 -9.78
C ALA A 62 -1.13 1.71 -9.51
N GLY A 63 -1.93 1.18 -8.60
CA GLY A 63 -1.99 -0.25 -8.30
C GLY A 63 -0.98 -0.75 -7.28
N GLN A 64 0.02 0.02 -6.87
CA GLN A 64 1.07 -0.43 -5.95
C GLN A 64 0.51 -0.74 -4.55
N HIS A 65 -0.38 0.10 -4.03
CA HIS A 65 -1.04 -0.16 -2.75
C HIS A 65 -1.93 -1.41 -2.85
N GLY A 66 -2.72 -1.52 -3.92
CA GLY A 66 -3.58 -2.67 -4.15
C GLY A 66 -2.83 -4.00 -4.19
N VAL A 67 -1.71 -4.07 -4.94
CA VAL A 67 -0.86 -5.27 -4.99
C VAL A 67 -0.27 -5.61 -3.63
N ALA A 68 0.23 -4.61 -2.89
CA ALA A 68 0.80 -4.82 -1.56
C ALA A 68 -0.24 -5.34 -0.57
N LEU A 69 -1.44 -4.74 -0.56
CA LEU A 69 -2.52 -5.16 0.32
C LEU A 69 -3.06 -6.53 -0.06
N ALA A 70 -3.27 -6.82 -1.34
CA ALA A 70 -3.68 -8.14 -1.81
C ALA A 70 -2.67 -9.23 -1.38
N SER A 71 -1.35 -8.94 -1.48
CA SER A 71 -0.30 -9.85 -1.00
C SER A 71 -0.37 -10.08 0.50
N ALA A 72 -0.55 -9.03 1.29
CA ALA A 72 -0.66 -9.12 2.74
C ALA A 72 -1.92 -9.89 3.17
N CYS A 73 -3.07 -9.60 2.55
CA CYS A 73 -4.32 -10.28 2.83
C CYS A 73 -4.28 -11.76 2.46
N ALA A 74 -3.68 -12.11 1.31
CA ALA A 74 -3.47 -13.49 0.91
C ALA A 74 -2.59 -14.25 1.92
N LEU A 75 -1.51 -13.62 2.42
CA LEU A 75 -0.63 -14.20 3.43
C LEU A 75 -1.37 -14.51 4.74
N VAL A 76 -2.21 -13.58 5.23
CA VAL A 76 -2.87 -13.74 6.52
C VAL A 76 -4.21 -14.47 6.43
N GLY A 77 -4.70 -14.73 5.22
CA GLY A 77 -5.96 -15.43 4.96
C GLY A 77 -7.19 -14.60 5.34
N ILE A 78 -7.26 -13.36 4.83
CA ILE A 78 -8.42 -12.46 5.00
C ILE A 78 -8.89 -11.96 3.64
N GLU A 79 -10.21 -11.78 3.47
CA GLU A 79 -10.77 -11.28 2.21
C GLU A 79 -10.24 -9.87 1.88
N CYS A 80 -9.90 -9.65 0.61
CA CYS A 80 -9.40 -8.38 0.12
C CYS A 80 -10.28 -7.85 -1.01
N GLU A 81 -10.71 -6.60 -0.88
CA GLU A 81 -11.47 -5.90 -1.92
C GLU A 81 -10.81 -4.54 -2.20
N ILE A 82 -10.48 -4.28 -3.46
CA ILE A 82 -9.79 -3.07 -3.91
C ILE A 82 -10.67 -2.30 -4.90
N HIS A 83 -10.92 -1.04 -4.60
CA HIS A 83 -11.58 -0.11 -5.50
C HIS A 83 -10.53 0.62 -6.35
N MET A 84 -10.77 0.68 -7.67
CA MET A 84 -9.85 1.32 -8.60
C MET A 84 -10.61 2.01 -9.73
N GLY A 85 -10.22 3.22 -10.09
CA GLY A 85 -10.83 3.94 -11.20
C GLY A 85 -10.68 3.19 -12.53
N GLU A 86 -11.73 3.18 -13.35
CA GLU A 86 -11.73 2.48 -14.65
C GLU A 86 -10.59 2.93 -15.57
N ILE A 87 -10.26 4.24 -15.55
CA ILE A 87 -9.13 4.79 -16.31
C ILE A 87 -7.80 4.25 -15.81
N ASP A 88 -7.65 4.14 -14.49
CA ASP A 88 -6.43 3.62 -13.86
C ASP A 88 -6.30 2.11 -14.11
N ILE A 89 -7.41 1.36 -14.08
CA ILE A 89 -7.44 -0.08 -14.43
C ILE A 89 -6.89 -0.30 -15.85
N ALA A 90 -7.30 0.53 -16.80
CA ALA A 90 -6.86 0.41 -18.19
C ALA A 90 -5.37 0.70 -18.36
N LYS A 91 -4.81 1.65 -17.58
CA LYS A 91 -3.40 2.03 -17.64
C LYS A 91 -2.49 1.04 -16.89
N GLU A 92 -2.93 0.53 -15.76
CA GLU A 92 -2.14 -0.23 -14.81
C GLU A 92 -2.41 -1.74 -14.86
N HIS A 93 -2.69 -2.26 -16.05
CA HIS A 93 -3.05 -3.65 -16.29
C HIS A 93 -2.12 -4.69 -15.63
N PRO A 94 -0.78 -4.53 -15.58
CA PRO A 94 0.09 -5.47 -14.88
C PRO A 94 -0.21 -5.59 -13.37
N ASN A 95 -0.51 -4.47 -12.70
CA ASN A 95 -0.87 -4.46 -11.28
C ASN A 95 -2.27 -5.05 -11.06
N VAL A 96 -3.20 -4.76 -11.95
CA VAL A 96 -4.55 -5.37 -11.96
C VAL A 96 -4.45 -6.90 -12.03
N THR A 97 -3.62 -7.42 -12.94
CA THR A 97 -3.39 -8.86 -13.07
C THR A 97 -2.82 -9.47 -11.79
N LYS A 98 -1.82 -8.82 -11.15
CA LYS A 98 -1.24 -9.29 -9.89
C LYS A 98 -2.29 -9.36 -8.78
N MET A 99 -3.12 -8.32 -8.62
CA MET A 99 -4.20 -8.30 -7.62
C MET A 99 -5.17 -9.47 -7.81
N LYS A 100 -5.57 -9.74 -9.06
CA LYS A 100 -6.46 -10.88 -9.38
C LYS A 100 -5.83 -12.23 -9.08
N ILE A 101 -4.55 -12.44 -9.43
CA ILE A 101 -3.80 -13.68 -9.13
C ILE A 101 -3.73 -13.91 -7.62
N LEU A 102 -3.61 -12.84 -6.82
CA LEU A 102 -3.58 -12.89 -5.36
C LEU A 102 -4.97 -13.10 -4.71
N GLY A 103 -6.02 -13.28 -5.52
CA GLY A 103 -7.38 -13.53 -5.05
C GLY A 103 -8.15 -12.30 -4.58
N CYS A 104 -7.65 -11.11 -4.90
CA CYS A 104 -8.33 -9.87 -4.54
C CYS A 104 -9.54 -9.62 -5.45
N LYS A 105 -10.67 -9.21 -4.85
CA LYS A 105 -11.82 -8.69 -5.58
C LYS A 105 -11.53 -7.25 -6.00
N LEU A 106 -11.46 -7.00 -7.30
CA LEU A 106 -11.30 -5.67 -7.86
C LEU A 106 -12.65 -5.06 -8.23
N VAL A 107 -12.94 -3.87 -7.70
CA VAL A 107 -14.17 -3.12 -7.98
C VAL A 107 -13.84 -1.93 -8.88
N PRO A 108 -14.26 -1.94 -10.16
CA PRO A 108 -14.06 -0.82 -11.05
C PRO A 108 -14.98 0.34 -10.68
N VAL A 109 -14.42 1.54 -10.57
CA VAL A 109 -15.16 2.76 -10.27
C VAL A 109 -15.36 3.55 -11.57
N THR A 110 -16.63 3.65 -12.00
CA THR A 110 -17.05 4.22 -13.29
C THR A 110 -17.65 5.61 -13.16
N ARG A 111 -17.81 6.14 -11.94
CA ARG A 111 -18.35 7.47 -11.65
C ARG A 111 -17.26 8.53 -11.53
N GLY A 112 -17.64 9.78 -11.62
CA GLY A 112 -16.76 10.94 -11.47
C GLY A 112 -15.66 10.99 -12.52
N THR A 113 -14.43 11.26 -12.09
CA THR A 113 -13.23 11.28 -12.96
C THR A 113 -12.72 9.88 -13.28
N ARG A 114 -13.25 8.86 -12.62
CA ARG A 114 -12.87 7.43 -12.77
C ARG A 114 -11.38 7.18 -12.48
N THR A 115 -10.86 7.90 -11.48
CA THR A 115 -9.47 7.85 -11.01
C THR A 115 -9.39 7.64 -9.51
N LEU A 116 -8.19 7.74 -8.93
CA LEU A 116 -7.92 7.51 -7.49
C LEU A 116 -8.89 8.22 -6.55
N LYS A 117 -9.27 9.49 -6.84
CA LYS A 117 -10.19 10.23 -5.94
C LYS A 117 -11.53 9.51 -5.79
N ASP A 118 -12.12 9.11 -6.91
CA ASP A 118 -13.42 8.43 -6.89
C ASP A 118 -13.31 7.02 -6.32
N ALA A 119 -12.14 6.39 -6.45
CA ALA A 119 -11.83 5.10 -5.83
C ALA A 119 -11.79 5.20 -4.30
N VAL A 120 -11.21 6.29 -3.75
CA VAL A 120 -11.24 6.59 -2.30
C VAL A 120 -12.67 6.70 -1.80
N ASP A 121 -13.48 7.53 -2.46
CA ASP A 121 -14.88 7.75 -2.08
C ASP A 121 -15.66 6.42 -2.11
N SER A 122 -15.48 5.62 -3.16
CA SER A 122 -16.13 4.33 -3.34
C SER A 122 -15.74 3.29 -2.27
N ALA A 123 -14.46 3.19 -1.96
CA ALA A 123 -13.98 2.25 -0.93
C ALA A 123 -14.45 2.66 0.46
N PHE A 124 -14.47 3.97 0.74
CA PHE A 124 -14.96 4.48 2.02
C PHE A 124 -16.46 4.30 2.19
N GLU A 125 -17.25 4.53 1.14
CA GLU A 125 -18.69 4.23 1.14
C GLU A 125 -18.97 2.75 1.41
N GLU A 126 -18.20 1.84 0.82
CA GLU A 126 -18.33 0.41 1.07
C GLU A 126 -17.98 0.08 2.52
N TYR A 127 -16.88 0.64 3.06
CA TYR A 127 -16.49 0.47 4.45
C TYR A 127 -17.60 0.89 5.43
N LEU A 128 -18.28 2.01 5.17
CA LEU A 128 -19.33 2.54 6.04
C LEU A 128 -20.60 1.66 6.10
N LYS A 129 -20.78 0.72 5.17
CA LYS A 129 -21.91 -0.21 5.21
C LYS A 129 -21.82 -1.21 6.36
N ASP A 130 -20.58 -1.63 6.71
CA ASP A 130 -20.36 -2.59 7.80
C ASP A 130 -18.98 -2.39 8.47
N PRO A 131 -18.81 -1.29 9.21
CA PRO A 131 -17.53 -0.99 9.86
C PRO A 131 -17.19 -1.96 11.00
N VAL A 132 -18.14 -2.78 11.43
CA VAL A 132 -17.90 -3.83 12.44
C VAL A 132 -17.09 -4.98 11.85
N HIS A 133 -17.43 -5.44 10.66
CA HIS A 133 -16.75 -6.57 10.03
C HIS A 133 -15.68 -6.16 9.01
N PHE A 134 -15.77 -4.95 8.47
CA PHE A 134 -14.82 -4.45 7.47
C PHE A 134 -13.70 -3.64 8.10
N PHE A 135 -12.54 -3.66 7.47
CA PHE A 135 -11.37 -2.85 7.81
C PHE A 135 -10.98 -1.99 6.60
N TYR A 136 -10.87 -0.68 6.79
CA TYR A 136 -10.40 0.21 5.74
C TYR A 136 -8.90 0.43 5.86
N ALA A 137 -8.15 -0.16 4.93
CA ALA A 137 -6.69 -0.09 4.85
C ALA A 137 -6.27 1.01 3.88
N ILE A 138 -6.27 2.25 4.34
CA ILE A 138 -5.94 3.41 3.51
C ILE A 138 -4.48 3.40 3.05
N GLY A 139 -4.24 3.77 1.79
CA GLY A 139 -2.93 3.71 1.16
C GLY A 139 -1.97 4.85 1.51
N SER A 140 -2.35 5.80 2.37
CA SER A 140 -1.57 7.02 2.61
C SER A 140 -1.84 7.63 3.98
N VAL A 141 -0.98 8.60 4.39
CA VAL A 141 -1.12 9.32 5.68
C VAL A 141 -2.15 10.46 5.51
N VAL A 142 -3.39 10.10 5.19
CA VAL A 142 -4.51 11.01 4.93
C VAL A 142 -5.78 10.50 5.61
N GLY A 143 -6.82 11.32 5.62
CA GLY A 143 -8.11 10.98 6.20
C GLY A 143 -8.24 11.31 7.69
N PRO A 144 -9.35 10.91 8.30
CA PRO A 144 -9.60 11.16 9.72
C PRO A 144 -8.75 10.26 10.63
N HIS A 145 -8.63 10.63 11.92
CA HIS A 145 -8.07 9.74 12.92
C HIS A 145 -8.89 8.42 12.98
N PRO A 146 -8.27 7.23 13.08
CA PRO A 146 -6.84 6.96 13.36
C PRO A 146 -5.97 6.67 12.12
N PHE A 147 -6.50 6.79 10.90
CA PHE A 147 -5.82 6.35 9.67
C PHE A 147 -4.42 6.97 9.49
N PRO A 148 -4.21 8.30 9.61
CA PRO A 148 -2.87 8.87 9.44
C PRO A 148 -1.86 8.33 10.46
N LYS A 149 -2.30 8.14 11.72
CA LYS A 149 -1.45 7.59 12.76
C LYS A 149 -1.03 6.15 12.45
N MET A 150 -1.98 5.31 12.03
CA MET A 150 -1.77 3.90 11.71
C MET A 150 -0.74 3.74 10.57
N VAL A 151 -0.97 4.43 9.45
CA VAL A 151 -0.05 4.36 8.29
C VAL A 151 1.33 4.90 8.65
N ARG A 152 1.41 6.05 9.35
CA ARG A 152 2.68 6.62 9.84
C ARG A 152 3.45 5.61 10.68
N ASP A 153 2.80 5.01 11.66
CA ASP A 153 3.45 4.15 12.65
C ASP A 153 3.99 2.87 11.97
N PHE A 154 3.24 2.26 11.05
CA PHE A 154 3.72 1.11 10.28
C PHE A 154 4.82 1.47 9.28
N GLN A 155 4.76 2.64 8.63
CA GLN A 155 5.81 3.09 7.70
C GLN A 155 7.06 3.62 8.39
N SER A 156 7.01 3.95 9.67
CA SER A 156 8.16 4.49 10.41
C SER A 156 9.36 3.54 10.48
N ILE A 157 9.17 2.26 10.16
CA ILE A 157 10.26 1.26 10.07
C ILE A 157 11.35 1.71 9.11
N VAL A 158 11.01 2.35 7.99
CA VAL A 158 11.96 2.84 6.99
C VAL A 158 12.95 3.83 7.62
N GLY A 159 12.44 4.83 8.36
CA GLY A 159 13.27 5.84 9.01
C GLY A 159 14.10 5.28 10.16
N ARG A 160 13.52 4.36 10.97
CA ARG A 160 14.26 3.70 12.05
C ARG A 160 15.44 2.89 11.53
N GLU A 161 15.23 2.11 10.47
CA GLU A 161 16.32 1.35 9.83
C GLU A 161 17.34 2.27 9.18
N ALA A 162 16.92 3.31 8.47
CA ALA A 162 17.86 4.27 7.87
C ALA A 162 18.76 4.91 8.93
N GLY A 163 18.18 5.37 10.05
CA GLY A 163 18.96 5.95 11.14
C GLY A 163 19.93 4.96 11.82
N ALA A 164 19.62 3.66 11.80
CA ALA A 164 20.53 2.64 12.34
C ALA A 164 21.60 2.19 11.33
N GLN A 165 21.38 2.41 10.05
CA GLN A 165 22.32 2.02 8.96
C GLN A 165 23.31 3.12 8.59
N PHE A 166 23.03 4.38 8.99
CA PHE A 166 23.94 5.53 8.87
C PHE A 166 24.82 5.68 10.11
#